data_3b39717f0e8e15a1ffa7cdb7c2c1ac1d
#
_entry.id   3b39717f0e8e15a1ffa7cdb7c2c1ac1d
#
_cell.length_a   1.000
_cell.length_b   1.000
_cell.length_c   1.000
_cell.angle_alpha   90.00
_cell.angle_beta   90.00
_cell.angle_gamma   90.00
#
_symmetry.space_group_name_H-M   'P 1'
#
loop_
_entity.id
_entity.type
_entity.pdbx_description
1 polymer ?
#
loop_
_entity_poly.entity_id
_entity_poly.type
_entity_poly.pdbx_seq_one_letter_code
_entity_poly.pdbx_strand_id
1 'polypeptide(L)'
;QATNNTWYPLSFLAPIPQNEPWLSSALDRIKELSAHIQQAGIAPENIFILGFSQGACLTLEFAARNAQKWGGIIALTGGLIGDKLEPYHYSGNFSGTPILMTNGSNDPHVPLVRSEQSKQQLEQMDAKVELLVYPNRPHTILQEELKIVSRYFS
;
A
#
# COMPACT_ATOMS: atom_id res chain seq x y z
N GLN A 1 1.03 -7.72 15.18
CA GLN A 1 0.97 -8.90 14.33
C GLN A 1 -0.47 -9.24 14.02
N ALA A 2 -0.79 -9.59 12.75
CA ALA A 2 -2.12 -9.96 12.33
C ALA A 2 -2.59 -11.26 13.01
N THR A 3 -3.84 -11.28 13.50
CA THR A 3 -4.43 -12.47 14.07
C THR A 3 -4.62 -13.53 13.00
N ASN A 4 -4.21 -14.78 13.26
CA ASN A 4 -4.24 -15.88 12.30
C ASN A 4 -3.54 -15.57 10.96
N ASN A 5 -2.49 -14.73 10.99
CA ASN A 5 -1.73 -14.30 9.82
C ASN A 5 -2.55 -13.57 8.74
N THR A 6 -3.70 -12.98 9.11
CA THR A 6 -4.51 -12.16 8.20
C THR A 6 -4.93 -10.84 8.84
N TRP A 7 -4.93 -9.76 8.07
CA TRP A 7 -5.35 -8.45 8.50
C TRP A 7 -6.87 -8.24 8.36
N TYR A 8 -7.47 -8.84 7.34
CA TYR A 8 -8.91 -8.85 7.08
C TYR A 8 -9.29 -10.15 6.37
N PRO A 9 -10.54 -10.65 6.50
CA PRO A 9 -10.85 -12.06 6.20
C PRO A 9 -10.99 -12.40 4.72
N LEU A 10 -11.44 -11.45 3.88
CA LEU A 10 -11.75 -11.74 2.47
C LEU A 10 -10.72 -11.12 1.52
N SER A 11 -10.93 -11.32 0.21
CA SER A 11 -10.11 -10.68 -0.82
C SER A 11 -10.10 -9.16 -0.66
N PHE A 12 -8.98 -8.53 -1.00
CA PHE A 12 -8.90 -7.07 -1.08
C PHE A 12 -9.78 -6.47 -2.18
N LEU A 13 -10.25 -7.29 -3.13
CA LEU A 13 -11.21 -6.92 -4.17
C LEU A 13 -12.68 -7.09 -3.73
N ALA A 14 -12.93 -7.60 -2.53
CA ALA A 14 -14.29 -7.67 -2.01
C ALA A 14 -14.81 -6.26 -1.64
N PRO A 15 -16.13 -6.03 -1.66
CA PRO A 15 -16.72 -4.81 -1.13
C PRO A 15 -16.21 -4.52 0.28
N ILE A 16 -15.79 -3.28 0.55
CA ILE A 16 -15.21 -2.87 1.84
C ILE A 16 -16.04 -3.34 3.04
N PRO A 17 -17.39 -3.22 3.06
CA PRO A 17 -18.19 -3.65 4.20
C PRO A 17 -18.05 -5.13 4.57
N GLN A 18 -17.66 -5.98 3.61
CA GLN A 18 -17.46 -7.41 3.87
C GLN A 18 -16.15 -7.72 4.61
N ASN A 19 -15.21 -6.78 4.59
CA ASN A 19 -13.95 -6.89 5.33
C ASN A 19 -13.98 -6.15 6.67
N GLU A 20 -15.11 -5.50 7.01
CA GLU A 20 -15.27 -4.83 8.30
C GLU A 20 -15.72 -5.79 9.41
N PRO A 21 -15.35 -5.56 10.68
CA PRO A 21 -14.57 -4.41 11.19
C PRO A 21 -13.04 -4.62 11.13
N TRP A 22 -12.56 -5.72 10.58
CA TRP A 22 -11.13 -6.08 10.61
C TRP A 22 -10.27 -5.12 9.79
N LEU A 23 -10.76 -4.65 8.65
CA LEU A 23 -10.04 -3.69 7.81
C LEU A 23 -9.83 -2.36 8.55
N SER A 24 -10.88 -1.79 9.14
CA SER A 24 -10.76 -0.57 9.95
C SER A 24 -9.82 -0.78 11.12
N SER A 25 -9.92 -1.90 11.86
CA SER A 25 -9.02 -2.22 12.96
C SER A 25 -7.55 -2.31 12.52
N ALA A 26 -7.27 -2.88 11.35
CA ALA A 26 -5.91 -2.97 10.81
C ALA A 26 -5.37 -1.59 10.43
N LEU A 27 -6.18 -0.75 9.77
CA LEU A 27 -5.81 0.61 9.38
C LEU A 27 -5.56 1.50 10.60
N ASP A 28 -6.42 1.41 11.63
CA ASP A 28 -6.28 2.15 12.89
C ASP A 28 -4.97 1.77 13.59
N ARG A 29 -4.59 0.50 13.55
CA ARG A 29 -3.33 0.04 14.15
C ARG A 29 -2.10 0.66 13.48
N ILE A 30 -2.09 0.80 12.15
CA ILE A 30 -1.01 1.48 11.45
C ILE A 30 -1.03 2.98 11.77
N LYS A 31 -2.21 3.58 11.87
CA LYS A 31 -2.39 4.98 12.23
C LYS A 31 -1.86 5.29 13.63
N GLU A 32 -2.20 4.47 14.62
CA GLU A 32 -1.68 4.58 15.97
C GLU A 32 -0.15 4.47 16.01
N LEU A 33 0.41 3.47 15.32
CA LEU A 33 1.86 3.28 15.25
C LEU A 33 2.56 4.47 14.62
N SER A 34 2.06 4.96 13.49
CA SER A 34 2.63 6.13 12.82
C SER A 34 2.55 7.39 13.69
N ALA A 35 1.45 7.57 14.42
CA ALA A 35 1.29 8.68 15.36
C ALA A 35 2.29 8.60 16.52
N HIS A 36 2.51 7.42 17.10
CA HIS A 36 3.51 7.21 18.15
C HIS A 36 4.93 7.53 17.66
N ILE A 37 5.29 7.12 16.43
CA ILE A 37 6.59 7.41 15.82
C ILE A 37 6.76 8.94 15.67
N GLN A 38 5.72 9.63 15.20
CA GLN A 38 5.75 11.09 15.04
C GLN A 38 5.84 11.81 16.40
N GLN A 39 5.12 11.34 17.42
CA GLN A 39 5.22 11.86 18.79
C GLN A 39 6.62 11.67 19.39
N ALA A 40 7.35 10.63 18.98
CA ALA A 40 8.75 10.44 19.35
C ALA A 40 9.73 11.37 18.61
N GLY A 41 9.24 12.31 17.78
CA GLY A 41 10.01 13.34 17.09
C GLY A 41 10.49 12.94 15.70
N ILE A 42 10.01 11.83 15.14
CA ILE A 42 10.34 11.45 13.76
C ILE A 42 9.31 12.06 12.82
N ALA A 43 9.77 12.95 11.93
CA ALA A 43 8.90 13.59 10.97
C ALA A 43 8.37 12.58 9.93
N PRO A 44 7.13 12.76 9.39
CA PRO A 44 6.53 11.82 8.44
C PRO A 44 7.40 11.54 7.21
N GLU A 45 8.13 12.52 6.72
CA GLU A 45 9.08 12.40 5.60
C GLU A 45 10.28 11.48 5.88
N ASN A 46 10.43 11.01 7.12
CA ASN A 46 11.43 10.01 7.52
C ASN A 46 10.79 8.66 7.86
N ILE A 47 9.48 8.50 7.64
CA ILE A 47 8.75 7.25 7.89
C ILE A 47 8.51 6.55 6.56
N PHE A 48 8.93 5.29 6.49
CA PHE A 48 8.70 4.41 5.34
C PHE A 48 7.73 3.31 5.73
N ILE A 49 6.79 3.00 4.83
CA ILE A 49 5.79 1.95 5.06
C ILE A 49 5.93 0.92 3.94
N LEU A 50 6.13 -0.34 4.32
CA LEU A 50 6.34 -1.43 3.38
C LEU A 50 5.40 -2.59 3.68
N GLY A 51 4.84 -3.19 2.63
CA GLY A 51 4.04 -4.39 2.71
C GLY A 51 4.17 -5.30 1.50
N PHE A 52 3.84 -6.58 1.70
CA PHE A 52 3.74 -7.59 0.66
C PHE A 52 2.34 -8.17 0.62
N SER A 53 1.79 -8.43 -0.56
CA SER A 53 0.50 -9.09 -0.77
C SER A 53 -0.63 -8.37 -0.02
N GLN A 54 -1.32 -9.03 0.91
CA GLN A 54 -2.35 -8.39 1.75
C GLN A 54 -1.80 -7.18 2.51
N GLY A 55 -0.54 -7.26 2.99
CA GLY A 55 0.16 -6.15 3.62
C GLY A 55 0.46 -5.00 2.65
N ALA A 56 0.72 -5.27 1.38
CA ALA A 56 0.90 -4.25 0.35
C ALA A 56 -0.42 -3.51 0.07
N CYS A 57 -1.54 -4.24 -0.02
CA CYS A 57 -2.85 -3.63 -0.16
C CYS A 57 -3.19 -2.74 1.04
N LEU A 58 -2.93 -3.22 2.26
CA LEU A 58 -3.15 -2.45 3.49
C LEU A 58 -2.25 -1.21 3.56
N THR A 59 -0.99 -1.31 3.12
CA THR A 59 -0.04 -0.19 3.06
C THR A 59 -0.55 0.91 2.12
N LEU A 60 -0.99 0.55 0.91
CA LEU A 60 -1.52 1.53 -0.05
C LEU A 60 -2.82 2.16 0.45
N GLU A 61 -3.73 1.36 1.00
CA GLU A 61 -5.02 1.83 1.52
C GLU A 61 -4.83 2.78 2.70
N PHE A 62 -3.95 2.43 3.66
CA PHE A 62 -3.60 3.32 4.76
C PHE A 62 -3.01 4.63 4.25
N ALA A 63 -2.02 4.56 3.35
CA ALA A 63 -1.35 5.74 2.83
C ALA A 63 -2.33 6.67 2.08
N ALA A 64 -3.24 6.12 1.26
CA ALA A 64 -4.23 6.90 0.52
C ALA A 64 -5.28 7.56 1.42
N ARG A 65 -5.69 6.88 2.50
CA ARG A 65 -6.64 7.46 3.49
C ARG A 65 -5.98 8.50 4.40
N ASN A 66 -4.66 8.51 4.50
CA ASN A 66 -3.87 9.40 5.37
C ASN A 66 -2.71 10.02 4.58
N ALA A 67 -2.99 10.54 3.38
CA ALA A 67 -1.95 11.08 2.52
C ALA A 67 -1.32 12.33 3.12
N GLN A 68 -0.02 12.28 3.24
CA GLN A 68 0.88 13.36 3.63
C GLN A 68 2.25 13.09 3.01
N LYS A 69 3.21 13.95 3.23
CA LYS A 69 4.58 13.69 2.77
C LYS A 69 5.22 12.62 3.64
N TRP A 70 5.19 11.37 3.15
CA TRP A 70 5.92 10.24 3.74
C TRP A 70 7.34 10.16 3.20
N GLY A 71 8.25 9.47 3.89
CA GLY A 71 9.57 9.13 3.37
C GLY A 71 9.50 8.24 2.12
N GLY A 72 8.62 7.26 2.14
CA GLY A 72 8.31 6.40 1.00
C GLY A 72 7.28 5.33 1.33
N ILE A 73 6.53 4.92 0.31
CA ILE A 73 5.53 3.85 0.40
C ILE A 73 5.95 2.73 -0.54
N ILE A 74 6.03 1.50 -0.04
CA ILE A 74 6.52 0.36 -0.82
C ILE A 74 5.49 -0.77 -0.75
N ALA A 75 4.88 -1.06 -1.88
CA ALA A 75 3.83 -2.08 -2.01
C ALA A 75 4.28 -3.19 -2.98
N LEU A 76 4.80 -4.27 -2.41
CA LEU A 76 5.24 -5.43 -3.19
C LEU A 76 4.04 -6.34 -3.46
N THR A 77 3.52 -6.29 -4.67
CA THR A 77 2.33 -7.02 -5.14
C THR A 77 1.06 -6.65 -4.37
N GLY A 78 0.49 -5.50 -4.70
CA GLY A 78 -0.72 -4.98 -4.05
C GLY A 78 -1.48 -3.97 -4.90
N GLY A 79 -2.63 -3.56 -4.39
CA GLY A 79 -3.49 -2.51 -4.93
C GLY A 79 -4.41 -1.97 -3.85
N LEU A 80 -5.05 -0.85 -4.11
CA LEU A 80 -6.07 -0.25 -3.24
C LEU A 80 -7.26 -1.20 -3.04
N ILE A 81 -7.84 -1.18 -1.86
CA ILE A 81 -8.84 -2.14 -1.38
C ILE A 81 -10.26 -1.74 -1.80
N GLY A 82 -11.09 -2.73 -2.09
CA GLY A 82 -12.50 -2.60 -2.44
C GLY A 82 -12.81 -3.15 -3.82
N ASP A 83 -14.07 -3.44 -4.07
CA ASP A 83 -14.56 -3.84 -5.40
C ASP A 83 -14.49 -2.66 -6.39
N LYS A 84 -14.64 -1.44 -5.88
CA LYS A 84 -14.48 -0.17 -6.60
C LYS A 84 -13.53 0.75 -5.85
N LEU A 85 -12.81 1.58 -6.58
CA LEU A 85 -12.03 2.67 -5.99
C LEU A 85 -12.93 3.91 -5.89
N GLU A 86 -13.28 4.27 -4.66
CA GLU A 86 -14.15 5.41 -4.39
C GLU A 86 -13.29 6.59 -3.88
N PRO A 87 -13.07 7.62 -4.70
CA PRO A 87 -12.16 8.73 -4.35
C PRO A 87 -12.46 9.41 -3.02
N TYR A 88 -13.71 9.38 -2.55
CA TYR A 88 -14.11 9.97 -1.27
C TYR A 88 -13.58 9.20 -0.05
N HIS A 89 -13.07 7.98 -0.22
CA HIS A 89 -12.38 7.24 0.85
C HIS A 89 -10.97 7.78 1.10
N TYR A 90 -10.40 8.52 0.15
CA TYR A 90 -9.02 8.97 0.19
C TYR A 90 -8.94 10.45 0.56
N SER A 91 -7.97 10.83 1.35
CA SER A 91 -7.84 12.19 1.85
C SER A 91 -6.40 12.62 2.00
N GLY A 92 -6.17 13.94 1.86
CA GLY A 92 -4.85 14.54 1.95
C GLY A 92 -4.15 14.66 0.60
N ASN A 93 -2.85 14.93 0.66
CA ASN A 93 -1.98 15.09 -0.51
C ASN A 93 -0.61 14.50 -0.18
N PHE A 94 -0.05 13.73 -1.09
CA PHE A 94 1.24 13.07 -0.89
C PHE A 94 2.45 14.02 -1.00
N SER A 95 2.28 15.21 -1.56
CA SER A 95 3.34 16.21 -1.70
C SER A 95 4.63 15.64 -2.31
N GLY A 96 4.47 14.85 -3.38
CA GLY A 96 5.56 14.23 -4.09
C GLY A 96 6.17 13.01 -3.40
N THR A 97 5.52 12.39 -2.41
CA THR A 97 5.98 11.14 -1.79
C THR A 97 6.31 10.08 -2.84
N PRO A 98 7.49 9.45 -2.80
CA PRO A 98 7.81 8.34 -3.68
C PRO A 98 7.05 7.08 -3.27
N ILE A 99 6.38 6.45 -4.23
CA ILE A 99 5.66 5.20 -4.04
C ILE A 99 6.19 4.17 -5.03
N LEU A 100 6.75 3.07 -4.50
CA LEU A 100 7.10 1.90 -5.30
C LEU A 100 5.98 0.87 -5.23
N MET A 101 5.47 0.49 -6.37
CA MET A 101 4.57 -0.64 -6.53
C MET A 101 5.22 -1.69 -7.43
N THR A 102 5.09 -2.96 -7.09
CA THR A 102 5.51 -4.06 -7.97
C THR A 102 4.36 -5.03 -8.19
N ASN A 103 4.32 -5.69 -9.34
CA ASN A 103 3.35 -6.76 -9.60
C ASN A 103 3.88 -7.74 -10.66
N GLY A 104 3.38 -8.97 -10.63
CA GLY A 104 3.51 -9.92 -11.74
C GLY A 104 2.46 -9.64 -12.81
N SER A 105 2.81 -9.78 -14.10
CA SER A 105 1.84 -9.56 -15.20
C SER A 105 0.62 -10.48 -15.12
N ASN A 106 0.79 -11.69 -14.58
CA ASN A 106 -0.24 -12.73 -14.44
C ASN A 106 -0.35 -13.22 -12.98
N ASP A 107 -0.23 -12.30 -12.02
CA ASP A 107 -0.38 -12.67 -10.61
C ASP A 107 -1.80 -13.19 -10.34
N PRO A 108 -1.95 -14.39 -9.72
CA PRO A 108 -3.27 -15.00 -9.53
C PRO A 108 -4.11 -14.35 -8.43
N HIS A 109 -3.49 -13.53 -7.57
CA HIS A 109 -4.15 -12.89 -6.43
C HIS A 109 -4.37 -11.40 -6.61
N VAL A 110 -3.45 -10.72 -7.32
CA VAL A 110 -3.50 -9.28 -7.53
C VAL A 110 -3.53 -8.98 -9.03
N PRO A 111 -4.72 -8.77 -9.62
CA PRO A 111 -4.83 -8.40 -11.03
C PRO A 111 -4.05 -7.12 -11.34
N LEU A 112 -3.24 -7.15 -12.42
CA LEU A 112 -2.42 -6.00 -12.82
C LEU A 112 -3.25 -4.73 -13.01
N VAL A 113 -4.45 -4.86 -13.58
CA VAL A 113 -5.37 -3.73 -13.78
C VAL A 113 -5.68 -2.98 -12.48
N ARG A 114 -5.76 -3.68 -11.33
CA ARG A 114 -5.98 -3.03 -10.04
C ARG A 114 -4.74 -2.27 -9.59
N SER A 115 -3.54 -2.77 -9.83
CA SER A 115 -2.30 -2.02 -9.54
C SER A 115 -2.19 -0.75 -10.40
N GLU A 116 -2.59 -0.83 -11.67
CA GLU A 116 -2.63 0.32 -12.58
C GLU A 116 -3.67 1.37 -12.14
N GLN A 117 -4.89 0.95 -11.78
CA GLN A 117 -5.92 1.84 -11.23
C GLN A 117 -5.46 2.51 -9.93
N SER A 118 -4.79 1.74 -9.07
CA SER A 118 -4.24 2.25 -7.81
C SER A 118 -3.16 3.31 -8.06
N LYS A 119 -2.25 3.05 -9.00
CA LYS A 119 -1.25 4.02 -9.43
C LYS A 119 -1.92 5.34 -9.86
N GLN A 120 -2.90 5.28 -10.75
CA GLN A 120 -3.61 6.47 -11.23
C GLN A 120 -4.25 7.27 -10.09
N GLN A 121 -4.90 6.57 -9.14
CA GLN A 121 -5.53 7.22 -7.99
C GLN A 121 -4.49 7.91 -7.09
N LEU A 122 -3.35 7.27 -6.83
CA LEU A 122 -2.29 7.83 -5.99
C LEU A 122 -1.60 9.03 -6.67
N GLU A 123 -1.40 8.97 -7.99
CA GLU A 123 -0.86 10.09 -8.77
C GLU A 123 -1.80 11.31 -8.76
N GLN A 124 -3.13 11.10 -8.78
CA GLN A 124 -4.11 12.18 -8.61
C GLN A 124 -4.02 12.86 -7.23
N MET A 125 -3.44 12.18 -6.24
CA MET A 125 -3.16 12.70 -4.90
C MET A 125 -1.73 13.25 -4.75
N ASP A 126 -1.06 13.55 -5.87
CA ASP A 126 0.30 14.11 -5.92
C ASP A 126 1.39 13.17 -5.39
N ALA A 127 1.23 11.86 -5.59
CA ALA A 127 2.30 10.89 -5.35
C ALA A 127 3.19 10.72 -6.60
N LYS A 128 4.46 10.37 -6.40
CA LYS A 128 5.38 9.93 -7.46
C LYS A 128 5.41 8.42 -7.51
N VAL A 129 4.58 7.81 -8.36
CA VAL A 129 4.39 6.35 -8.38
C VAL A 129 5.23 5.69 -9.46
N GLU A 130 6.10 4.78 -9.05
CA GLU A 130 6.78 3.82 -9.92
C GLU A 130 6.07 2.46 -9.81
N LEU A 131 5.52 1.94 -10.91
CA LEU A 131 4.94 0.59 -10.98
C LEU A 131 5.83 -0.29 -11.86
N LEU A 132 6.47 -1.29 -11.25
CA LEU A 132 7.31 -2.28 -11.92
C LEU A 132 6.51 -3.56 -12.15
N VAL A 133 6.39 -3.97 -13.42
CA VAL A 133 5.65 -5.17 -13.82
C VAL A 133 6.64 -6.23 -14.28
N TYR A 134 6.63 -7.38 -13.61
CA TYR A 134 7.51 -8.51 -13.91
C TYR A 134 6.78 -9.56 -14.73
N PRO A 135 7.24 -9.85 -15.96
CA PRO A 135 6.62 -10.88 -16.81
C PRO A 135 6.65 -12.26 -16.13
N ASN A 136 5.49 -12.91 -16.07
CA ASN A 136 5.32 -14.28 -15.55
C ASN A 136 5.87 -14.51 -14.12
N ARG A 137 6.06 -13.46 -13.31
CA ARG A 137 6.48 -13.60 -11.92
C ARG A 137 5.37 -14.27 -11.11
N PRO A 138 5.67 -15.36 -10.35
CA PRO A 138 4.72 -15.93 -9.42
C PRO A 138 4.44 -14.98 -8.25
N HIS A 139 3.46 -15.31 -7.40
CA HIS A 139 3.12 -14.51 -6.21
C HIS A 139 4.22 -14.60 -5.15
N THR A 140 5.29 -13.84 -5.35
CA THR A 140 6.50 -13.83 -4.51
C THR A 140 7.24 -12.49 -4.61
N ILE A 141 8.25 -12.31 -3.80
CA ILE A 141 9.21 -11.19 -3.90
C ILE A 141 10.51 -11.71 -4.52
N LEU A 142 11.02 -11.01 -5.53
CA LEU A 142 12.29 -11.32 -6.16
C LEU A 142 13.45 -10.58 -5.48
N GLN A 143 14.65 -11.14 -5.56
CA GLN A 143 15.87 -10.50 -5.04
C GLN A 143 16.15 -9.13 -5.69
N GLU A 144 15.81 -8.98 -6.97
CA GLU A 144 15.96 -7.70 -7.67
C GLU A 144 15.00 -6.63 -7.14
N GLU A 145 13.78 -7.01 -6.72
CA GLU A 145 12.85 -6.08 -6.07
C GLU A 145 13.44 -5.55 -4.75
N LEU A 146 14.05 -6.42 -3.94
CA LEU A 146 14.70 -6.01 -2.69
C LEU A 146 15.87 -5.05 -2.92
N LYS A 147 16.63 -5.22 -4.01
CA LYS A 147 17.67 -4.28 -4.41
C LYS A 147 17.12 -2.90 -4.79
N ILE A 148 15.94 -2.86 -5.42
CA ILE A 148 15.28 -1.60 -5.76
C ILE A 148 14.74 -0.95 -4.48
N VAL A 149 14.07 -1.73 -3.63
CA VAL A 149 13.56 -1.28 -2.32
C VAL A 149 14.67 -0.62 -1.49
N SER A 150 15.89 -1.19 -1.47
CA SER A 150 16.99 -0.64 -0.68
C SER A 150 17.39 0.79 -1.09
N ARG A 151 17.11 1.20 -2.33
CA ARG A 151 17.41 2.56 -2.82
C ARG A 151 16.46 3.62 -2.25
N TYR A 152 15.27 3.20 -1.78
CA TYR A 152 14.31 4.10 -1.14
C TYR A 152 14.71 4.49 0.28
N PHE A 153 15.65 3.77 0.89
CA PHE A 153 16.14 4.01 2.24
C PHE A 153 17.54 4.71 2.26
N SER A 154 18.02 5.12 1.08
CA SER A 154 19.37 5.71 0.92
C SER A 154 19.32 7.25 0.91
#